data_61a06dfff1d131da43d2b85acad9b254
#
_entry.id   61a06dfff1d131da43d2b85acad9b254
#
_cell.length_a   1.000
_cell.length_b   1.000
_cell.length_c   1.000
_cell.angle_alpha   90.00
_cell.angle_beta   90.00
_cell.angle_gamma   90.00
#
_symmetry.space_group_name_H-M   'P 1'
#
loop_
_entity.id
_entity.type
_entity.pdbx_description
1 polymer ?
#
loop_
_entity_poly.entity_id
_entity_poly.type
_entity_poly.pdbx_seq_one_letter_code
_entity_poly.pdbx_strand_id
1 'polypeptide(L)'
;MDYEHIQCHGEGLTLPRGFAERMRSMLGDDFPAFCDSYAKDIHPSLRVNTLKLTPEGLREIAPFVGDEIPWQRNGFYYAADGETRPGKHPLHEAGAYYIQEASAMLPASLCPPAPGERVLDLCAAPGGKATQLLRYS
;
A
#
# COMPACT_ATOMS: atom_id res chain seq x y z
N MET A 1 -6.60 -28.68 -8.22
CA MET A 1 -7.15 -28.66 -6.86
C MET A 1 -8.32 -27.70 -6.88
N ASP A 2 -9.55 -28.23 -6.82
CA ASP A 2 -10.74 -27.40 -6.73
C ASP A 2 -10.84 -26.88 -5.29
N TYR A 3 -10.58 -25.61 -5.10
CA TYR A 3 -10.81 -24.96 -3.83
C TYR A 3 -12.31 -24.69 -3.71
N GLU A 4 -12.98 -25.36 -2.76
CA GLU A 4 -14.35 -24.97 -2.41
C GLU A 4 -14.36 -23.51 -1.95
N HIS A 5 -15.24 -22.71 -2.55
CA HIS A 5 -15.46 -21.31 -2.20
C HIS A 5 -16.75 -21.16 -1.40
N ILE A 6 -16.74 -20.28 -0.42
CA ILE A 6 -17.93 -19.93 0.35
C ILE A 6 -18.31 -18.49 -0.02
N GLN A 7 -19.60 -18.27 -0.24
CA GLN A 7 -20.13 -16.93 -0.41
C GLN A 7 -20.09 -16.18 0.92
N CYS A 8 -19.40 -15.05 0.97
CA CYS A 8 -19.47 -14.12 2.07
C CYS A 8 -20.66 -13.18 1.91
N HIS A 9 -21.14 -12.60 2.99
CA HIS A 9 -22.25 -11.67 3.00
C HIS A 9 -22.03 -10.54 1.98
N GLY A 10 -22.98 -10.34 1.06
CA GLY A 10 -22.90 -9.38 -0.04
C GLY A 10 -22.85 -10.06 -1.42
N GLU A 11 -23.43 -9.43 -2.43
CA GLU A 11 -23.48 -9.95 -3.79
C GLU A 11 -22.07 -10.06 -4.38
N GLY A 12 -21.61 -11.27 -4.64
CA GLY A 12 -20.48 -11.56 -5.51
C GLY A 12 -19.14 -11.88 -4.84
N LEU A 13 -18.95 -11.68 -3.54
CA LEU A 13 -17.69 -12.06 -2.88
C LEU A 13 -17.68 -13.55 -2.53
N THR A 14 -16.77 -14.29 -3.14
CA THR A 14 -16.47 -15.68 -2.77
C THR A 14 -15.05 -15.79 -2.23
N LEU A 15 -14.90 -16.40 -1.06
CA LEU A 15 -13.62 -16.66 -0.42
C LEU A 15 -13.32 -18.18 -0.39
N PRO A 16 -12.04 -18.58 -0.47
CA PRO A 16 -11.68 -19.97 -0.22
C PRO A 16 -12.20 -20.43 1.14
N ARG A 17 -12.84 -21.62 1.17
CA ARG A 17 -13.54 -22.13 2.35
C ARG A 17 -12.66 -22.10 3.61
N GLY A 18 -11.48 -22.68 3.54
CA GLY A 18 -10.57 -22.74 4.70
C GLY A 18 -10.14 -21.37 5.21
N PHE A 19 -10.02 -20.38 4.30
CA PHE A 19 -9.74 -18.98 4.69
C PHE A 19 -10.94 -18.37 5.41
N ALA A 20 -12.15 -18.50 4.85
CA ALA A 20 -13.37 -17.95 5.44
C ALA A 20 -13.67 -18.56 6.82
N GLU A 21 -13.49 -19.86 6.98
CA GLU A 21 -13.67 -20.56 8.26
C GLU A 21 -12.68 -20.06 9.32
N ARG A 22 -11.40 -19.89 8.93
CA ARG A 22 -10.37 -19.35 9.83
C ARG A 22 -10.67 -17.92 10.24
N MET A 23 -11.02 -17.04 9.28
CA MET A 23 -11.35 -15.65 9.57
C MET A 23 -12.58 -15.54 10.46
N ARG A 24 -13.62 -16.36 10.24
CA ARG A 24 -14.80 -16.41 11.09
C ARG A 24 -14.44 -16.82 12.52
N SER A 25 -13.58 -17.82 12.69
CA SER A 25 -13.11 -18.25 14.01
C SER A 25 -12.30 -17.16 14.74
N MET A 26 -11.54 -16.36 14.01
CA MET A 26 -10.69 -15.30 14.58
C MET A 26 -11.47 -14.03 14.93
N LEU A 27 -12.43 -13.65 14.08
CA LEU A 27 -13.12 -12.37 14.14
C LEU A 27 -14.48 -12.45 14.86
N GLY A 28 -15.06 -13.68 14.99
CA GLY A 28 -16.36 -13.84 15.63
C GLY A 28 -17.43 -12.94 15.01
N ASP A 29 -18.01 -12.06 15.82
CA ASP A 29 -19.09 -11.14 15.42
C ASP A 29 -18.63 -10.08 14.39
N ASP A 30 -17.32 -9.82 14.27
CA ASP A 30 -16.77 -8.87 13.30
C ASP A 30 -16.61 -9.48 11.88
N PHE A 31 -16.81 -10.80 11.73
CA PHE A 31 -16.65 -11.46 10.43
C PHE A 31 -17.54 -10.89 9.31
N PRO A 32 -18.82 -10.55 9.54
CA PRO A 32 -19.63 -9.89 8.50
C PRO A 32 -19.04 -8.55 8.05
N ALA A 33 -18.61 -7.69 8.99
CA ALA A 33 -17.99 -6.40 8.68
C ALA A 33 -16.66 -6.56 7.91
N PHE A 34 -15.90 -7.60 8.20
CA PHE A 34 -14.72 -7.99 7.44
C PHE A 34 -15.08 -8.35 5.99
N CYS A 35 -16.12 -9.15 5.77
CA CYS A 35 -16.60 -9.47 4.42
C CYS A 35 -17.05 -8.21 3.66
N ASP A 36 -17.80 -7.32 4.30
CA ASP A 36 -18.28 -6.07 3.71
C ASP A 36 -17.13 -5.12 3.34
N SER A 37 -15.96 -5.25 4.00
CA SER A 37 -14.79 -4.42 3.67
C SER A 37 -14.26 -4.67 2.27
N TYR A 38 -14.47 -5.85 1.70
CA TYR A 38 -14.05 -6.17 0.33
C TYR A 38 -14.88 -5.46 -0.75
N ALA A 39 -16.07 -4.98 -0.41
CA ALA A 39 -16.91 -4.19 -1.32
C ALA A 39 -16.56 -2.69 -1.31
N LYS A 40 -15.67 -2.27 -0.40
CA LYS A 40 -15.24 -0.87 -0.31
C LYS A 40 -14.19 -0.54 -1.36
N ASP A 41 -14.14 0.73 -1.73
CA ASP A 41 -13.14 1.24 -2.65
C ASP A 41 -11.72 1.00 -2.14
N ILE A 42 -10.87 0.56 -3.05
CA ILE A 42 -9.44 0.41 -2.80
C ILE A 42 -8.79 1.78 -3.02
N HIS A 43 -7.98 2.20 -2.07
CA HIS A 43 -7.18 3.43 -2.16
C HIS A 43 -5.70 3.08 -2.34
N PRO A 44 -5.29 2.69 -3.54
CA PRO A 44 -3.88 2.38 -3.81
C PRO A 44 -3.03 3.63 -3.66
N SER A 45 -1.78 3.43 -3.28
CA SER A 45 -0.89 4.54 -2.98
C SER A 45 0.55 4.28 -3.42
N LEU A 46 1.30 5.35 -3.51
CA LEU A 46 2.71 5.36 -3.86
C LEU A 46 3.48 6.35 -2.97
N ARG A 47 4.77 6.15 -2.87
CA ARG A 47 5.68 7.03 -2.15
C ARG A 47 6.79 7.53 -3.08
N VAL A 48 6.94 8.85 -3.16
CA VAL A 48 7.97 9.50 -3.98
C VAL A 48 9.37 9.16 -3.45
N ASN A 49 10.27 8.85 -4.35
CA ASN A 49 11.68 8.74 -4.05
C ASN A 49 12.33 10.13 -4.08
N THR A 50 12.41 10.75 -2.93
CA THR A 50 12.94 12.13 -2.80
C THR A 50 14.43 12.28 -3.06
N LEU A 51 15.16 11.18 -3.26
CA LEU A 51 16.54 11.22 -3.76
C LEU A 51 16.61 11.47 -5.27
N LYS A 52 15.49 11.32 -5.99
CA LYS A 52 15.42 11.47 -7.45
C LYS A 52 14.50 12.59 -7.92
N LEU A 53 13.42 12.85 -7.18
CA LEU A 53 12.35 13.74 -7.62
C LEU A 53 11.64 14.35 -6.41
N THR A 54 11.21 15.59 -6.53
CA THR A 54 10.35 16.22 -5.50
C THR A 54 8.90 15.73 -5.64
N PRO A 55 8.08 15.80 -4.59
CA PRO A 55 6.65 15.50 -4.67
C PRO A 55 5.94 16.34 -5.74
N GLU A 56 6.25 17.64 -5.81
CA GLU A 56 5.69 18.58 -6.79
C GLU A 56 6.10 18.17 -8.21
N GLY A 57 7.38 17.86 -8.41
CA GLY A 57 7.89 17.41 -9.71
C GLY A 57 7.25 16.11 -10.18
N LEU A 58 6.92 15.17 -9.26
CA LEU A 58 6.16 13.97 -9.64
C LEU A 58 4.75 14.34 -10.10
N ARG A 59 4.05 15.23 -9.40
CA ARG A 59 2.69 15.66 -9.77
C ARG A 59 2.63 16.30 -11.15
N GLU A 60 3.65 17.06 -11.53
CA GLU A 60 3.72 17.70 -12.85
C GLU A 60 3.81 16.70 -14.00
N ILE A 61 4.50 15.57 -13.79
CA ILE A 61 4.78 14.58 -14.85
C ILE A 61 3.96 13.29 -14.74
N ALA A 62 3.21 13.12 -13.66
CA ALA A 62 2.41 11.94 -13.37
C ALA A 62 0.97 12.33 -12.97
N PRO A 63 0.08 12.59 -13.94
CA PRO A 63 -1.27 13.12 -13.68
C PRO A 63 -2.17 12.17 -12.90
N PHE A 64 -1.78 10.91 -12.73
CA PHE A 64 -2.50 9.93 -11.91
C PHE A 64 -2.26 10.10 -10.40
N VAL A 65 -1.32 10.95 -10.00
CA VAL A 65 -1.04 11.22 -8.58
C VAL A 65 -2.12 12.11 -8.00
N GLY A 66 -2.83 11.58 -7.01
CA GLY A 66 -3.95 12.24 -6.34
C GLY A 66 -3.56 12.92 -5.02
N ASP A 67 -4.41 12.75 -4.01
CA ASP A 67 -4.28 13.40 -2.71
C ASP A 67 -3.10 12.88 -1.90
N GLU A 68 -2.58 13.73 -1.03
CA GLU A 68 -1.50 13.38 -0.09
C GLU A 68 -2.01 12.43 1.00
N ILE A 69 -1.13 11.53 1.43
CA ILE A 69 -1.37 10.69 2.60
C ILE A 69 -1.11 11.53 3.85
N PRO A 70 -2.09 11.69 4.77
CA PRO A 70 -2.00 12.62 5.90
C PRO A 70 -0.79 12.44 6.81
N TRP A 71 -0.29 11.22 6.93
CA TRP A 71 0.87 10.89 7.78
C TRP A 71 2.19 10.72 7.02
N GLN A 72 2.17 10.95 5.68
CA GLN A 72 3.38 10.78 4.86
C GLN A 72 3.45 11.83 3.75
N ARG A 73 4.20 12.90 3.98
CA ARG A 73 4.34 14.05 3.06
C ARG A 73 4.80 13.71 1.64
N ASN A 74 5.46 12.56 1.46
CA ASN A 74 5.91 12.08 0.14
C ASN A 74 5.04 10.90 -0.35
N GLY A 75 3.93 10.63 0.31
CA GLY A 75 2.98 9.59 -0.03
C GLY A 75 1.73 10.17 -0.67
N PHE A 76 1.24 9.51 -1.70
CA PHE A 76 0.07 9.96 -2.46
C PHE A 76 -0.83 8.78 -2.77
N TYR A 77 -2.12 9.01 -2.73
CA TYR A 77 -3.10 8.12 -3.33
C TYR A 77 -3.07 8.28 -4.85
N TYR A 78 -3.52 7.27 -5.59
CA TYR A 78 -3.75 7.37 -7.02
C TYR A 78 -5.04 6.66 -7.41
N ALA A 79 -5.60 7.01 -8.57
CA ALA A 79 -6.87 6.45 -9.02
C ALA A 79 -6.74 4.96 -9.36
N ALA A 80 -7.68 4.15 -8.85
CA ALA A 80 -7.83 2.73 -9.16
C ALA A 80 -8.82 2.53 -10.32
N ASP A 81 -8.67 3.30 -11.40
CA ASP A 81 -9.56 3.32 -12.57
C ASP A 81 -9.39 2.14 -13.53
N GLY A 82 -8.43 1.27 -13.26
CA GLY A 82 -8.10 0.12 -14.11
C GLY A 82 -7.31 0.47 -15.38
N GLU A 83 -7.31 1.72 -15.80
CA GLU A 83 -6.55 2.24 -16.95
C GLU A 83 -5.15 2.66 -16.54
N THR A 84 -5.06 3.36 -15.41
CA THR A 84 -3.80 3.78 -14.81
C THR A 84 -3.06 2.59 -14.24
N ARG A 85 -1.86 2.36 -14.72
CA ARG A 85 -0.99 1.25 -14.28
C ARG A 85 0.35 1.77 -13.78
N PRO A 86 0.41 2.39 -12.59
CA PRO A 86 1.65 2.97 -12.07
C PRO A 86 2.80 1.98 -12.00
N GLY A 87 2.54 0.70 -11.75
CA GLY A 87 3.55 -0.37 -11.74
C GLY A 87 4.17 -0.70 -13.10
N LYS A 88 3.58 -0.23 -14.20
CA LYS A 88 4.09 -0.38 -15.57
C LYS A 88 4.59 0.94 -16.17
N HIS A 89 4.54 2.00 -15.40
CA HIS A 89 4.90 3.33 -15.86
C HIS A 89 6.44 3.49 -15.90
N PRO A 90 7.02 4.18 -16.90
CA PRO A 90 8.47 4.40 -16.98
C PRO A 90 9.10 5.03 -15.74
N LEU A 91 8.38 5.90 -15.04
CA LEU A 91 8.82 6.49 -13.78
C LEU A 91 8.97 5.46 -12.65
N HIS A 92 8.16 4.38 -12.65
CA HIS A 92 8.32 3.27 -11.72
C HIS A 92 9.60 2.49 -12.01
N GLU A 93 9.83 2.14 -13.27
CA GLU A 93 11.07 1.49 -13.72
C GLU A 93 12.30 2.34 -13.40
N ALA A 94 12.20 3.66 -13.56
CA ALA A 94 13.24 4.60 -13.16
C ALA A 94 13.41 4.74 -11.64
N GLY A 95 12.55 4.14 -10.83
CA GLY A 95 12.58 4.24 -9.37
C GLY A 95 12.25 5.65 -8.84
N ALA A 96 11.46 6.43 -9.57
CA ALA A 96 11.00 7.75 -9.14
C ALA A 96 10.01 7.68 -7.97
N TYR A 97 9.31 6.57 -7.84
CA TYR A 97 8.42 6.27 -6.72
C TYR A 97 8.38 4.77 -6.43
N TYR A 98 7.89 4.43 -5.26
CA TYR A 98 7.62 3.07 -4.80
C TYR A 98 6.11 2.90 -4.57
N ILE A 99 5.50 1.88 -5.15
CA ILE A 99 4.10 1.53 -4.87
C ILE A 99 4.06 0.89 -3.49
N GLN A 100 3.39 1.54 -2.56
CA GLN A 100 3.34 1.13 -1.16
C GLN A 100 1.96 1.46 -0.60
N GLU A 101 1.40 0.54 0.14
CA GLU A 101 0.14 0.75 0.83
C GLU A 101 0.31 1.83 1.91
N ALA A 102 -0.69 2.72 2.04
CA ALA A 102 -0.60 3.92 2.87
C ALA A 102 -0.28 3.62 4.34
N SER A 103 -0.92 2.58 4.92
CA SER A 103 -0.66 2.18 6.31
C SER A 103 0.75 1.64 6.49
N ALA A 104 1.32 0.98 5.47
CA ALA A 104 2.68 0.45 5.50
C ALA A 104 3.76 1.54 5.51
N MET A 105 3.41 2.78 5.18
CA MET A 105 4.31 3.94 5.29
C MET A 105 4.40 4.49 6.72
N LEU A 106 3.39 4.23 7.55
CA LEU A 106 3.25 4.83 8.88
C LEU A 106 4.43 4.52 9.83
N PRO A 107 4.93 3.26 9.95
CA PRO A 107 6.00 2.95 10.89
C PRO A 107 7.27 3.79 10.70
N ALA A 108 7.73 3.93 9.45
CA ALA A 108 8.92 4.74 9.15
C ALA A 108 8.67 6.25 9.23
N SER A 109 7.41 6.68 9.14
CA SER A 109 7.01 8.09 9.32
C SER A 109 6.97 8.47 10.81
N LEU A 110 6.58 7.55 11.68
CA LEU A 110 6.50 7.77 13.13
C LEU A 110 7.86 7.65 13.84
N CYS A 111 8.75 6.82 13.29
CA CYS A 111 10.06 6.56 13.86
C CYS A 111 11.18 6.86 12.85
N PRO A 112 11.32 8.12 12.40
CA PRO A 112 12.40 8.48 11.50
C PRO A 112 13.74 8.40 12.25
N PRO A 113 14.77 7.73 11.69
CA PRO A 113 16.08 7.74 12.29
C PRO A 113 16.72 9.12 12.19
N ALA A 114 17.52 9.47 13.19
CA ALA A 114 18.35 10.68 13.14
C ALA A 114 19.53 10.48 12.15
N PRO A 115 20.06 11.58 11.57
CA PRO A 115 21.22 11.51 10.69
C PRO A 115 22.40 10.76 11.37
N GLY A 116 22.97 9.77 10.68
CA GLY A 116 24.07 8.97 11.15
C GLY A 116 23.69 7.78 12.05
N GLU A 117 22.41 7.59 12.36
CA GLU A 117 21.96 6.40 13.08
C GLU A 117 22.04 5.14 12.22
N ARG A 118 22.39 4.04 12.84
CA ARG A 118 22.38 2.72 12.20
C ARG A 118 21.04 2.05 12.42
N VAL A 119 20.35 1.72 11.33
CA VAL A 119 19.03 1.09 11.35
C VAL A 119 19.16 -0.36 10.90
N LEU A 120 18.53 -1.28 11.62
CA LEU A 120 18.37 -2.67 11.25
C LEU A 120 16.89 -2.94 10.91
N ASP A 121 16.60 -3.26 9.66
CA ASP A 121 15.28 -3.71 9.23
C ASP A 121 15.27 -5.24 9.13
N LEU A 122 14.64 -5.90 10.11
CA LEU A 122 14.53 -7.36 10.17
C LEU A 122 13.53 -7.95 9.15
N CYS A 123 12.70 -7.10 8.55
CA CYS A 123 11.69 -7.47 7.55
C CYS A 123 11.85 -6.64 6.26
N ALA A 124 13.10 -6.45 5.80
CA ALA A 124 13.46 -5.54 4.73
C ALA A 124 12.79 -5.83 3.37
N ALA A 125 12.55 -7.10 3.03
CA ALA A 125 11.90 -7.45 1.77
C ALA A 125 10.38 -7.19 1.83
N PRO A 126 9.78 -6.70 0.75
CA PRO A 126 10.31 -6.35 -0.57
C PRO A 126 10.94 -4.94 -0.67
N GLY A 127 11.11 -4.19 0.42
CA GLY A 127 11.83 -2.93 0.43
C GLY A 127 11.03 -1.68 0.77
N GLY A 128 9.72 -1.77 1.00
CA GLY A 128 8.87 -0.61 1.25
C GLY A 128 9.33 0.25 2.43
N LYS A 129 9.62 -0.33 3.58
CA LYS A 129 10.11 0.37 4.77
C LYS A 129 11.61 0.67 4.67
N ALA A 130 12.41 -0.30 4.24
CA ALA A 130 13.85 -0.12 4.07
C ALA A 130 14.20 1.06 3.15
N THR A 131 13.56 1.14 1.98
CA THR A 131 13.76 2.27 1.05
C THR A 131 13.20 3.60 1.54
N GLN A 132 12.20 3.57 2.42
CA GLN A 132 11.69 4.78 3.08
C GLN A 132 12.69 5.31 4.10
N LEU A 133 13.35 4.42 4.84
CA LEU A 133 14.34 4.77 5.86
C LEU A 133 15.64 5.31 5.24
N LEU A 134 16.05 4.83 4.07
CA LEU A 134 17.24 5.30 3.34
C LEU A 134 17.27 6.81 3.08
N ARG A 135 16.12 7.47 3.04
CA ARG A 135 16.07 8.94 2.87
C ARG A 135 16.65 9.72 4.05
N TYR A 136 16.82 9.09 5.19
CA TYR A 136 17.33 9.71 6.41
C TYR A 136 18.82 9.42 6.66
N SER A 137 19.43 8.54 5.85
CA SER A 137 20.85 8.16 5.95
C SER A 137 21.76 9.17 5.26
#